data_3a5f438e5000dec319661abf23e84b91
#
_entry.id   3a5f438e5000dec319661abf23e84b91
#
_cell.length_a   1.000
_cell.length_b   1.000
_cell.length_c   1.000
_cell.angle_alpha   90.00
_cell.angle_beta   90.00
_cell.angle_gamma   90.00
#
_symmetry.space_group_name_H-M   'P 1'
#
loop_
_entity.id
_entity.type
_entity.pdbx_description
1 polymer ?
#
loop_
_entity_poly.entity_id
_entity_poly.type
_entity_poly.pdbx_seq_one_letter_code
_entity_poly.pdbx_strand_id
1 'polypeptide(L)'
;MAVAALKALLPPERLRRLTPLGGFEARVYTDGERVYKVYRKEEAHLAGLEARRMARAGFGSLVLAVIQGAEGGVLVTRRFPGRPFAPEAFTSKTLAALSHLFLALHRLPEPGKVTQEELLSRLERFAESLHDQPEALSLVQALKREVGLAAGVERRFCHRDAWAGNLLLKAPGAEGPEVFLVDWARAGGDDPARDLALLKTGSLDLLGEEAARAALFRMARLDPKEVRERLAFYVPLTYLHDLHWFRTKEPQGFPQALEEKLPKALAFFRDFFPRRRAW
;
A
#
# COMPACT_ATOMS: atom_id res chain seq x y z
N MET A 1 8.29 -17.35 20.15
CA MET A 1 8.59 -15.97 20.54
C MET A 1 7.35 -15.07 20.50
N ALA A 2 6.64 -14.92 19.37
CA ALA A 2 5.42 -14.06 19.31
C ALA A 2 4.33 -14.43 20.34
N VAL A 3 4.19 -15.73 20.64
CA VAL A 3 3.26 -16.25 21.65
C VAL A 3 3.68 -15.86 23.10
N ALA A 4 4.97 -15.66 23.35
CA ALA A 4 5.44 -15.27 24.69
C ALA A 4 4.99 -13.85 25.06
N ALA A 5 5.10 -12.88 24.12
CA ALA A 5 4.61 -11.52 24.34
C ALA A 5 3.08 -11.51 24.59
N LEU A 6 2.31 -12.29 23.84
CA LEU A 6 0.86 -12.41 24.07
C LEU A 6 0.51 -13.10 25.38
N LYS A 7 1.28 -14.12 25.81
CA LYS A 7 1.08 -14.79 27.10
C LYS A 7 1.33 -13.88 28.30
N ALA A 8 2.24 -12.93 28.18
CA ALA A 8 2.47 -11.93 29.21
C ALA A 8 1.36 -10.87 29.32
N LEU A 9 0.53 -10.74 28.27
CA LEU A 9 -0.45 -9.66 28.11
C LEU A 9 -1.89 -10.07 28.26
N LEU A 10 -2.19 -11.33 27.94
CA LEU A 10 -3.56 -11.81 27.87
C LEU A 10 -3.77 -12.95 28.87
N PRO A 11 -4.92 -12.95 29.56
CA PRO A 11 -5.29 -14.05 30.42
C PRO A 11 -5.51 -15.33 29.57
N PRO A 12 -5.31 -16.52 30.15
CA PRO A 12 -5.33 -17.81 29.44
C PRO A 12 -6.61 -18.07 28.62
N GLU A 13 -7.75 -17.63 29.11
CA GLU A 13 -9.05 -17.77 28.43
C GLU A 13 -9.10 -16.93 27.16
N ARG A 14 -8.48 -15.75 27.13
CA ARG A 14 -8.42 -14.90 25.93
C ARG A 14 -7.39 -15.42 24.93
N LEU A 15 -6.27 -15.94 25.38
CA LEU A 15 -5.29 -16.60 24.51
C LEU A 15 -5.87 -17.77 23.73
N ARG A 16 -6.76 -18.56 24.35
CA ARG A 16 -7.42 -19.70 23.70
C ARG A 16 -8.39 -19.28 22.59
N ARG A 17 -8.86 -18.06 22.59
CA ARG A 17 -9.78 -17.51 21.58
C ARG A 17 -9.07 -16.86 20.39
N LEU A 18 -7.74 -16.75 20.44
CA LEU A 18 -6.98 -16.12 19.37
C LEU A 18 -6.97 -16.98 18.10
N THR A 19 -7.46 -16.38 17.03
CA THR A 19 -7.42 -16.95 15.68
C THR A 19 -6.40 -16.18 14.85
N PRO A 20 -5.47 -16.83 14.13
CA PRO A 20 -4.53 -16.16 13.25
C PRO A 20 -5.27 -15.54 12.06
N LEU A 21 -4.89 -14.33 11.68
CA LEU A 21 -5.37 -13.62 10.49
C LEU A 21 -4.32 -13.59 9.36
N GLY A 22 -3.14 -14.19 9.59
CA GLY A 22 -2.02 -14.14 8.66
C GLY A 22 -1.05 -13.00 8.97
N GLY A 23 -0.32 -12.52 7.95
CA GLY A 23 0.67 -11.44 8.00
C GLY A 23 2.06 -11.89 7.60
N PHE A 24 2.72 -11.10 6.73
CA PHE A 24 4.09 -11.38 6.27
C PHE A 24 5.15 -10.79 7.21
N GLU A 25 4.99 -9.54 7.64
CA GLU A 25 5.97 -8.80 8.44
C GLU A 25 5.74 -8.96 9.95
N ALA A 26 4.48 -9.08 10.36
CA ALA A 26 4.09 -9.29 11.74
C ALA A 26 3.06 -10.41 11.83
N ARG A 27 2.99 -11.11 12.95
CA ARG A 27 1.94 -12.09 13.20
C ARG A 27 0.69 -11.37 13.69
N VAL A 28 -0.43 -11.59 13.01
CA VAL A 28 -1.70 -10.95 13.33
C VAL A 28 -2.70 -11.98 13.84
N TYR A 29 -3.34 -11.66 14.96
CA TYR A 29 -4.36 -12.50 15.61
C TYR A 29 -5.62 -11.68 15.91
N THR A 30 -6.74 -12.35 16.08
CA THR A 30 -7.98 -11.75 16.55
C THR A 30 -8.67 -12.62 17.61
N ASP A 31 -9.36 -12.00 18.57
CA ASP A 31 -10.30 -12.64 19.48
C ASP A 31 -11.77 -12.40 19.07
N GLY A 32 -11.98 -11.86 17.87
CA GLY A 32 -13.29 -11.49 17.33
C GLY A 32 -13.62 -10.00 17.50
N GLU A 33 -13.18 -9.36 18.57
CA GLU A 33 -13.43 -7.94 18.87
C GLU A 33 -12.19 -7.06 18.67
N ARG A 34 -11.01 -7.66 18.84
CA ARG A 34 -9.70 -6.98 18.79
C ARG A 34 -8.79 -7.66 17.80
N VAL A 35 -7.84 -6.89 17.31
CA VAL A 35 -6.71 -7.38 16.51
C VAL A 35 -5.44 -7.13 17.28
N TYR A 36 -4.59 -8.14 17.32
CA TYR A 36 -3.28 -8.16 17.99
C TYR A 36 -2.20 -8.33 16.92
N LYS A 37 -1.48 -7.27 16.60
CA LYS A 37 -0.34 -7.31 15.68
C LYS A 37 0.93 -7.41 16.49
N VAL A 38 1.65 -8.53 16.34
CA VAL A 38 2.80 -8.90 17.14
C VAL A 38 4.07 -8.76 16.34
N TYR A 39 4.91 -7.84 16.75
CA TYR A 39 6.23 -7.57 16.19
C TYR A 39 7.32 -8.35 16.90
N ARG A 40 8.36 -8.73 16.17
CA ARG A 40 9.56 -9.37 16.74
C ARG A 40 10.29 -8.38 17.66
N LYS A 41 11.21 -8.89 18.45
CA LYS A 41 12.01 -8.09 19.38
C LYS A 41 12.73 -6.93 18.69
N GLU A 42 13.37 -7.19 17.57
CA GLU A 42 14.12 -6.22 16.79
C GLU A 42 13.21 -5.12 16.19
N GLU A 43 11.95 -5.44 16.03
CA GLU A 43 10.92 -4.60 15.41
C GLU A 43 9.89 -4.08 16.43
N ALA A 44 10.12 -4.27 17.74
CA ALA A 44 9.16 -3.92 18.79
C ALA A 44 8.71 -2.45 18.74
N HIS A 45 9.60 -1.56 18.32
CA HIS A 45 9.32 -0.12 18.15
C HIS A 45 8.24 0.16 17.07
N LEU A 46 8.04 -0.74 16.11
CA LEU A 46 7.05 -0.59 15.04
C LEU A 46 5.62 -0.56 15.59
N ALA A 47 5.33 -1.24 16.69
CA ALA A 47 4.01 -1.18 17.33
C ALA A 47 3.61 0.25 17.69
N GLY A 48 4.52 1.00 18.34
CA GLY A 48 4.29 2.41 18.68
C GLY A 48 4.31 3.33 17.47
N LEU A 49 5.15 3.04 16.49
CA LEU A 49 5.22 3.81 15.27
C LEU A 49 3.91 3.69 14.46
N GLU A 50 3.40 2.47 14.28
CA GLU A 50 2.14 2.21 13.59
C GLU A 50 0.95 2.87 14.32
N ALA A 51 0.89 2.78 15.66
CA ALA A 51 -0.14 3.46 16.44
C ALA A 51 -0.15 4.99 16.22
N ARG A 52 1.03 5.62 16.19
CA ARG A 52 1.14 7.07 15.88
C ARG A 52 0.68 7.41 14.47
N ARG A 53 1.00 6.56 13.49
CA ARG A 53 0.57 6.72 12.09
C ARG A 53 -0.94 6.56 11.95
N MET A 54 -1.52 5.59 12.64
CA MET A 54 -2.99 5.43 12.72
C MET A 54 -3.65 6.68 13.33
N ALA A 55 -3.11 7.20 14.42
CA ALA A 55 -3.64 8.41 15.05
C ALA A 55 -3.56 9.61 14.10
N ARG A 56 -2.46 9.78 13.39
CA ARG A 56 -2.28 10.84 12.38
C ARG A 56 -3.27 10.72 11.22
N ALA A 57 -3.58 9.50 10.81
CA ALA A 57 -4.56 9.20 9.75
C ALA A 57 -6.03 9.36 10.22
N GLY A 58 -6.28 9.75 11.48
CA GLY A 58 -7.63 9.86 12.04
C GLY A 58 -8.16 8.56 12.66
N PHE A 59 -7.37 7.49 12.71
CA PHE A 59 -7.77 6.17 13.22
C PHE A 59 -7.29 5.92 14.67
N GLY A 60 -6.84 6.95 15.38
CA GLY A 60 -6.29 6.81 16.73
C GLY A 60 -7.26 6.21 17.75
N SER A 61 -8.58 6.47 17.60
CA SER A 61 -9.62 5.90 18.47
C SER A 61 -9.76 4.38 18.41
N LEU A 62 -9.13 3.76 17.40
CA LEU A 62 -9.11 2.31 17.25
C LEU A 62 -7.94 1.65 17.97
N VAL A 63 -6.90 2.40 18.30
CA VAL A 63 -5.76 1.92 19.07
C VAL A 63 -6.20 1.75 20.51
N LEU A 64 -6.18 0.52 20.99
CA LEU A 64 -6.57 0.15 22.37
C LEU A 64 -5.37 0.06 23.31
N ALA A 65 -4.24 -0.45 22.79
CA ALA A 65 -3.00 -0.54 23.55
C ALA A 65 -1.79 -0.66 22.63
N VAL A 66 -0.67 -0.16 23.11
CA VAL A 66 0.67 -0.37 22.55
C VAL A 66 1.55 -0.90 23.67
N ILE A 67 2.17 -2.04 23.43
CA ILE A 67 3.03 -2.68 24.41
C ILE A 67 4.37 -2.95 23.76
N GLN A 68 5.43 -2.50 24.42
CA GLN A 68 6.79 -2.71 23.96
C GLN A 68 7.61 -3.25 25.13
N GLY A 69 8.35 -4.31 24.90
CA GLY A 69 9.15 -4.97 25.92
C GLY A 69 10.31 -5.75 25.33
N ALA A 70 11.06 -6.39 26.20
CA ALA A 70 12.24 -7.19 25.83
C ALA A 70 11.91 -8.36 24.87
N GLU A 71 10.66 -8.83 24.89
CA GLU A 71 10.19 -9.98 24.09
C GLU A 71 9.57 -9.57 22.73
N GLY A 72 9.40 -8.28 22.47
CA GLY A 72 8.80 -7.75 21.24
C GLY A 72 7.82 -6.62 21.47
N GLY A 73 7.07 -6.26 20.40
CA GLY A 73 6.03 -5.24 20.44
C GLY A 73 4.66 -5.81 20.09
N VAL A 74 3.61 -5.28 20.72
CA VAL A 74 2.22 -5.62 20.38
C VAL A 74 1.41 -4.36 20.20
N LEU A 75 0.78 -4.22 19.05
CA LEU A 75 -0.25 -3.24 18.79
C LEU A 75 -1.61 -3.92 18.91
N VAL A 76 -2.45 -3.41 19.81
CA VAL A 76 -3.82 -3.89 20.00
C VAL A 76 -4.76 -2.84 19.45
N THR A 77 -5.60 -3.24 18.49
CA THR A 77 -6.62 -2.37 17.91
C THR A 77 -8.02 -2.97 18.06
N ARG A 78 -9.03 -2.11 18.00
CA ARG A 78 -10.39 -2.58 17.78
C ARG A 78 -10.46 -3.23 16.39
N ARG A 79 -11.16 -4.37 16.27
CA ARG A 79 -11.36 -5.00 14.97
C ARG A 79 -12.34 -4.19 14.13
N PHE A 80 -11.96 -3.92 12.89
CA PHE A 80 -12.86 -3.34 11.91
C PHE A 80 -13.90 -4.35 11.44
N PRO A 81 -15.16 -3.96 11.38
CA PRO A 81 -16.23 -4.79 10.84
C PRO A 81 -16.26 -4.68 9.31
N GLY A 82 -15.21 -5.11 8.63
CA GLY A 82 -15.08 -5.06 7.18
C GLY A 82 -14.50 -6.35 6.62
N ARG A 83 -14.64 -6.52 5.31
CA ARG A 83 -14.01 -7.60 4.55
C ARG A 83 -12.93 -7.00 3.63
N PRO A 84 -11.88 -7.76 3.29
CA PRO A 84 -10.92 -7.33 2.28
C PRO A 84 -11.62 -6.91 0.99
N PHE A 85 -11.01 -5.96 0.29
CA PHE A 85 -11.51 -5.48 -1.00
C PHE A 85 -11.72 -6.65 -1.97
N ALA A 86 -12.91 -6.69 -2.54
CA ALA A 86 -13.26 -7.62 -3.60
C ALA A 86 -14.03 -6.87 -4.71
N PRO A 87 -13.89 -7.25 -5.98
CA PRO A 87 -14.52 -6.55 -7.12
C PRO A 87 -16.02 -6.35 -6.95
N GLU A 88 -16.72 -7.32 -6.39
CA GLU A 88 -18.17 -7.32 -6.21
C GLU A 88 -18.65 -6.22 -5.23
N ALA A 89 -17.78 -5.81 -4.32
CA ALA A 89 -18.06 -4.75 -3.35
C ALA A 89 -17.75 -3.34 -3.90
N PHE A 90 -17.18 -3.25 -5.11
CA PHE A 90 -16.78 -1.98 -5.70
C PHE A 90 -17.96 -1.30 -6.41
N THR A 91 -18.41 -0.23 -5.82
CA THR A 91 -19.50 0.62 -6.34
C THR A 91 -19.03 2.06 -6.53
N SER A 92 -19.85 2.89 -7.16
CA SER A 92 -19.55 4.33 -7.24
C SER A 92 -19.48 5.00 -5.85
N LYS A 93 -20.23 4.49 -4.88
CA LYS A 93 -20.18 4.96 -3.47
C LYS A 93 -18.88 4.52 -2.82
N THR A 94 -18.42 3.28 -3.04
CA THR A 94 -17.13 2.79 -2.56
C THR A 94 -15.98 3.60 -3.13
N LEU A 95 -16.02 3.90 -4.44
CA LEU A 95 -15.02 4.75 -5.09
C LEU A 95 -15.00 6.17 -4.50
N ALA A 96 -16.16 6.76 -4.21
CA ALA A 96 -16.24 8.06 -3.57
C ALA A 96 -15.63 8.04 -2.16
N ALA A 97 -15.96 7.01 -1.35
CA ALA A 97 -15.41 6.85 0.01
C ALA A 97 -13.88 6.66 -0.01
N LEU A 98 -13.36 5.82 -0.93
CA LEU A 98 -11.92 5.67 -1.17
C LEU A 98 -11.26 7.00 -1.54
N SER A 99 -11.87 7.72 -2.48
CA SER A 99 -11.35 9.01 -2.94
C SER A 99 -11.25 10.02 -1.80
N HIS A 100 -12.28 10.10 -0.96
CA HIS A 100 -12.29 10.99 0.20
C HIS A 100 -11.23 10.58 1.23
N LEU A 101 -11.05 9.28 1.48
CA LEU A 101 -10.04 8.78 2.40
C LEU A 101 -8.62 9.17 1.94
N PHE A 102 -8.26 8.86 0.68
CA PHE A 102 -6.94 9.21 0.17
C PHE A 102 -6.72 10.73 0.10
N LEU A 103 -7.74 11.50 -0.31
CA LEU A 103 -7.65 12.95 -0.31
C LEU A 103 -7.41 13.51 1.10
N ALA A 104 -8.07 12.95 2.12
CA ALA A 104 -7.85 13.37 3.50
C ALA A 104 -6.40 13.08 3.97
N LEU A 105 -5.85 11.91 3.64
CA LEU A 105 -4.46 11.57 3.93
C LEU A 105 -3.48 12.50 3.22
N HIS A 106 -3.67 12.70 1.92
CA HIS A 106 -2.77 13.51 1.08
C HIS A 106 -2.82 15.03 1.39
N ARG A 107 -3.79 15.50 2.17
CA ARG A 107 -3.80 16.87 2.70
C ARG A 107 -2.88 17.06 3.90
N LEU A 108 -2.48 15.99 4.57
CA LEU A 108 -1.58 16.06 5.71
C LEU A 108 -0.14 16.28 5.23
N PRO A 109 0.52 17.39 5.61
CA PRO A 109 1.87 17.68 5.15
C PRO A 109 2.89 16.75 5.82
N GLU A 110 3.94 16.43 5.09
CA GLU A 110 5.12 15.74 5.58
C GLU A 110 6.39 16.54 5.25
N PRO A 111 7.41 16.49 6.09
CA PRO A 111 8.64 17.23 5.84
C PRO A 111 9.40 16.71 4.64
N GLY A 112 10.01 17.62 3.89
CA GLY A 112 10.90 17.33 2.77
C GLY A 112 10.21 17.06 1.45
N LYS A 113 11.04 16.79 0.45
CA LYS A 113 10.63 16.52 -0.93
C LYS A 113 11.06 15.13 -1.36
N VAL A 114 10.35 14.56 -2.33
CA VAL A 114 10.81 13.35 -3.02
C VAL A 114 12.07 13.71 -3.81
N THR A 115 13.16 12.99 -3.60
CA THR A 115 14.41 13.29 -4.27
C THR A 115 14.63 12.44 -5.51
N GLN A 116 15.38 12.97 -6.48
CA GLN A 116 15.78 12.22 -7.66
C GLN A 116 16.62 10.98 -7.28
N GLU A 117 17.49 11.12 -6.29
CA GLU A 117 18.34 10.03 -5.80
C GLU A 117 17.52 8.85 -5.27
N GLU A 118 16.47 9.11 -4.47
CA GLU A 118 15.57 8.06 -3.98
C GLU A 118 14.87 7.32 -5.11
N LEU A 119 14.42 8.04 -6.15
CA LEU A 119 13.74 7.46 -7.30
C LEU A 119 14.70 6.62 -8.14
N LEU A 120 15.90 7.14 -8.40
CA LEU A 120 16.95 6.42 -9.12
C LEU A 120 17.39 5.16 -8.36
N SER A 121 17.62 5.26 -7.06
CA SER A 121 17.98 4.10 -6.22
C SER A 121 16.90 3.00 -6.25
N ARG A 122 15.62 3.37 -6.30
CA ARG A 122 14.52 2.38 -6.47
C ARG A 122 14.61 1.70 -7.83
N LEU A 123 14.81 2.46 -8.91
CA LEU A 123 14.94 1.93 -10.26
C LEU A 123 16.16 1.03 -10.43
N GLU A 124 17.27 1.36 -9.76
CA GLU A 124 18.48 0.53 -9.76
C GLU A 124 18.25 -0.83 -9.12
N ARG A 125 17.60 -0.87 -7.93
CA ARG A 125 17.23 -2.14 -7.31
C ARG A 125 16.30 -3.00 -8.18
N PHE A 126 15.41 -2.37 -8.96
CA PHE A 126 14.56 -3.12 -9.89
C PHE A 126 15.36 -3.64 -11.07
N ALA A 127 16.30 -2.86 -11.62
CA ALA A 127 17.20 -3.32 -12.67
C ALA A 127 18.05 -4.53 -12.21
N GLU A 128 18.58 -4.48 -11.00
CA GLU A 128 19.36 -5.58 -10.42
C GLU A 128 18.53 -6.86 -10.29
N SER A 129 17.31 -6.78 -9.77
CA SER A 129 16.46 -7.94 -9.56
C SER A 129 15.83 -8.50 -10.84
N LEU A 130 15.65 -7.65 -11.86
CA LEU A 130 15.01 -8.00 -13.14
C LEU A 130 16.01 -8.04 -14.30
N HIS A 131 17.31 -8.25 -14.00
CA HIS A 131 18.41 -8.18 -14.98
C HIS A 131 18.29 -9.15 -16.16
N ASP A 132 17.56 -10.25 -16.00
CA ASP A 132 17.28 -11.25 -17.02
C ASP A 132 15.97 -10.98 -17.81
N GLN A 133 15.30 -9.83 -17.58
CA GLN A 133 14.05 -9.44 -18.23
C GLN A 133 14.25 -8.19 -19.11
N PRO A 134 14.59 -8.34 -20.42
CA PRO A 134 14.97 -7.21 -21.28
C PRO A 134 13.93 -6.09 -21.38
N GLU A 135 12.64 -6.44 -21.45
CA GLU A 135 11.56 -5.47 -21.54
C GLU A 135 11.40 -4.67 -20.24
N ALA A 136 11.55 -5.34 -19.07
CA ALA A 136 11.54 -4.67 -17.77
C ALA A 136 12.74 -3.72 -17.63
N LEU A 137 13.93 -4.13 -18.07
CA LEU A 137 15.11 -3.27 -18.09
C LEU A 137 14.92 -2.06 -19.00
N SER A 138 14.35 -2.25 -20.18
CA SER A 138 14.03 -1.15 -21.10
C SER A 138 13.06 -0.15 -20.45
N LEU A 139 12.05 -0.63 -19.75
CA LEU A 139 11.13 0.22 -19.00
C LEU A 139 11.83 0.96 -17.86
N VAL A 140 12.72 0.29 -17.10
CA VAL A 140 13.54 0.95 -16.07
C VAL A 140 14.36 2.09 -16.66
N GLN A 141 15.03 1.87 -17.79
CA GLN A 141 15.83 2.92 -18.45
C GLN A 141 14.96 4.08 -18.93
N ALA A 142 13.75 3.79 -19.42
CA ALA A 142 12.81 4.82 -19.81
C ALA A 142 12.35 5.65 -18.61
N LEU A 143 12.00 5.03 -17.50
CA LEU A 143 11.61 5.72 -16.27
C LEU A 143 12.76 6.54 -15.66
N LYS A 144 14.02 6.09 -15.78
CA LYS A 144 15.18 6.90 -15.36
C LYS A 144 15.26 8.24 -16.09
N ARG A 145 14.84 8.29 -17.37
CA ARG A 145 14.79 9.55 -18.14
C ARG A 145 13.63 10.47 -17.73
N GLU A 146 12.58 9.92 -17.12
CA GLU A 146 11.37 10.63 -16.69
C GLU A 146 11.34 10.97 -15.19
N VAL A 147 12.40 10.67 -14.46
CA VAL A 147 12.46 10.87 -12.99
C VAL A 147 12.15 12.31 -12.57
N GLY A 148 12.44 13.30 -13.43
CA GLY A 148 12.11 14.70 -13.21
C GLY A 148 10.61 14.99 -13.04
N LEU A 149 9.72 14.11 -13.52
CA LEU A 149 8.27 14.27 -13.30
C LEU A 149 7.86 14.11 -11.83
N ALA A 150 8.60 13.31 -11.07
CA ALA A 150 8.29 12.97 -9.70
C ALA A 150 9.27 13.56 -8.68
N ALA A 151 10.44 14.01 -9.12
CA ALA A 151 11.43 14.64 -8.25
C ALA A 151 11.03 16.07 -7.85
N GLY A 152 11.38 16.49 -6.65
CA GLY A 152 11.12 17.83 -6.12
C GLY A 152 9.71 18.04 -5.55
N VAL A 153 8.85 17.03 -5.59
CA VAL A 153 7.47 17.07 -5.09
C VAL A 153 7.46 17.12 -3.57
N GLU A 154 6.66 18.01 -3.00
CA GLU A 154 6.42 18.08 -1.55
C GLU A 154 5.79 16.78 -1.06
N ARG A 155 6.35 16.22 0.02
CA ARG A 155 5.81 15.00 0.60
C ARG A 155 4.47 15.25 1.28
N ARG A 156 3.59 14.28 1.14
CA ARG A 156 2.32 14.20 1.86
C ARG A 156 2.27 12.90 2.63
N PHE A 157 1.40 12.83 3.62
CA PHE A 157 1.21 11.61 4.36
C PHE A 157 0.50 10.57 3.50
N CYS A 158 1.18 9.49 3.19
CA CYS A 158 0.75 8.40 2.33
C CYS A 158 0.70 7.09 3.12
N HIS A 159 -0.21 6.19 2.73
CA HIS A 159 -0.28 4.85 3.32
C HIS A 159 0.88 3.97 2.88
N ARG A 160 1.27 4.06 1.62
CA ARG A 160 2.43 3.39 1.00
C ARG A 160 2.34 1.87 0.90
N ASP A 161 1.17 1.29 1.21
CA ASP A 161 0.90 -0.16 1.12
C ASP A 161 -0.60 -0.46 0.86
N ALA A 162 -1.21 0.27 -0.07
CA ALA A 162 -2.65 0.27 -0.36
C ALA A 162 -3.04 -0.83 -1.35
N TRP A 163 -2.85 -2.10 -0.98
CA TRP A 163 -3.32 -3.24 -1.77
C TRP A 163 -4.61 -3.86 -1.19
N ALA A 164 -5.27 -4.74 -1.95
CA ALA A 164 -6.59 -5.28 -1.62
C ALA A 164 -6.70 -5.91 -0.22
N GLY A 165 -5.64 -6.57 0.26
CA GLY A 165 -5.61 -7.16 1.60
C GLY A 165 -5.58 -6.13 2.73
N ASN A 166 -5.07 -4.92 2.47
CA ASN A 166 -5.01 -3.82 3.44
C ASN A 166 -6.21 -2.87 3.34
N LEU A 167 -7.10 -3.12 2.38
CA LEU A 167 -8.29 -2.31 2.16
C LEU A 167 -9.53 -3.07 2.61
N LEU A 168 -10.14 -2.62 3.70
CA LEU A 168 -11.35 -3.23 4.24
C LEU A 168 -12.59 -2.41 3.88
N LEU A 169 -13.60 -3.10 3.38
CA LEU A 169 -14.90 -2.52 3.05
C LEU A 169 -15.94 -3.06 4.02
N LYS A 170 -16.66 -2.17 4.70
CA LYS A 170 -17.87 -2.49 5.44
C LYS A 170 -19.07 -2.39 4.49
N ALA A 171 -19.98 -3.34 4.60
CA ALA A 171 -21.22 -3.30 3.82
C ALA A 171 -21.95 -1.95 4.03
N PRO A 172 -22.63 -1.42 2.99
CA PRO A 172 -23.35 -0.16 3.12
C PRO A 172 -24.41 -0.25 4.19
N GLY A 173 -24.31 0.63 5.20
CA GLY A 173 -25.34 0.93 6.18
C GLY A 173 -26.17 2.13 5.72
N ALA A 174 -26.97 2.72 6.63
CA ALA A 174 -27.74 3.93 6.36
C ALA A 174 -26.86 5.11 5.90
N GLU A 175 -25.60 5.15 6.33
CA GLU A 175 -24.62 6.21 6.03
C GLU A 175 -23.73 5.92 4.80
N GLY A 176 -23.93 4.76 4.16
CA GLY A 176 -23.12 4.33 2.99
C GLY A 176 -21.95 3.40 3.33
N PRO A 177 -21.11 3.06 2.36
CA PRO A 177 -19.96 2.17 2.58
C PRO A 177 -18.88 2.88 3.38
N GLU A 178 -18.39 2.24 4.42
CA GLU A 178 -17.19 2.65 5.13
C GLU A 178 -15.98 1.92 4.57
N VAL A 179 -14.90 2.67 4.38
CA VAL A 179 -13.63 2.18 3.86
C VAL A 179 -12.55 2.40 4.89
N PHE A 180 -11.76 1.37 5.14
CA PHE A 180 -10.66 1.42 6.10
C PHE A 180 -9.37 0.89 5.49
N LEU A 181 -8.28 1.54 5.81
CA LEU A 181 -6.95 1.03 5.55
C LEU A 181 -6.39 0.42 6.85
N VAL A 182 -5.79 -0.76 6.73
CA VAL A 182 -5.06 -1.43 7.80
C VAL A 182 -3.60 -1.58 7.41
N ASP A 183 -2.75 -1.93 8.36
CA ASP A 183 -1.31 -2.04 8.18
C ASP A 183 -0.61 -0.70 7.87
N TRP A 184 -0.58 0.16 8.88
CA TRP A 184 0.06 1.48 8.81
C TRP A 184 1.57 1.46 9.06
N ALA A 185 2.18 0.26 9.17
CA ALA A 185 3.60 0.11 9.48
C ALA A 185 4.52 0.81 8.47
N ARG A 186 4.09 0.97 7.22
CA ARG A 186 4.83 1.64 6.15
C ARG A 186 4.40 3.08 5.87
N ALA A 187 3.32 3.56 6.48
CA ALA A 187 2.80 4.89 6.23
C ALA A 187 3.82 6.00 6.54
N GLY A 188 3.77 7.10 5.82
CA GLY A 188 4.70 8.21 6.00
C GLY A 188 4.77 9.12 4.78
N GLY A 189 5.78 10.00 4.77
CA GLY A 189 5.95 10.99 3.71
C GLY A 189 6.32 10.38 2.35
N ASP A 190 5.48 10.62 1.33
CA ASP A 190 5.76 10.25 -0.05
C ASP A 190 4.94 11.14 -1.01
N ASP A 191 5.02 10.88 -2.32
CA ASP A 191 4.16 11.52 -3.32
C ASP A 191 2.76 10.85 -3.32
N PRO A 192 1.65 11.62 -3.23
CA PRO A 192 0.28 11.13 -3.41
C PRO A 192 0.07 10.25 -4.64
N ALA A 193 0.71 10.60 -5.76
CA ALA A 193 0.61 9.81 -6.99
C ALA A 193 1.10 8.36 -6.81
N ARG A 194 2.09 8.14 -5.94
CA ARG A 194 2.56 6.78 -5.62
C ARG A 194 1.51 5.97 -4.86
N ASP A 195 0.82 6.57 -3.90
CA ASP A 195 -0.25 5.90 -3.14
C ASP A 195 -1.40 5.47 -4.08
N LEU A 196 -1.79 6.35 -5.00
CA LEU A 196 -2.80 6.03 -6.01
C LEU A 196 -2.33 4.96 -6.99
N ALA A 197 -1.04 4.94 -7.35
CA ALA A 197 -0.46 3.90 -8.18
C ALA A 197 -0.47 2.54 -7.47
N LEU A 198 -0.11 2.49 -6.18
CA LEU A 198 -0.20 1.27 -5.36
C LEU A 198 -1.63 0.75 -5.23
N LEU A 199 -2.60 1.65 -5.05
CA LEU A 199 -4.01 1.29 -5.05
C LEU A 199 -4.45 0.69 -6.40
N LYS A 200 -3.98 1.28 -7.53
CA LYS A 200 -4.28 0.74 -8.86
C LYS A 200 -3.75 -0.67 -9.01
N THR A 201 -2.46 -0.87 -8.83
CA THR A 201 -1.80 -2.16 -9.12
C THR A 201 -2.15 -3.25 -8.11
N GLY A 202 -2.43 -2.89 -6.87
CA GLY A 202 -2.72 -3.82 -5.78
C GLY A 202 -4.20 -4.08 -5.49
N SER A 203 -5.11 -3.25 -6.04
CA SER A 203 -6.54 -3.35 -5.75
C SER A 203 -7.41 -3.14 -6.99
N LEU A 204 -7.31 -1.97 -7.64
CA LEU A 204 -8.23 -1.64 -8.74
C LEU A 204 -8.05 -2.54 -9.95
N ASP A 205 -6.88 -3.12 -10.18
CA ASP A 205 -6.65 -4.07 -11.28
C ASP A 205 -7.52 -5.32 -11.23
N LEU A 206 -8.05 -5.65 -10.05
CA LEU A 206 -9.04 -6.73 -9.90
C LEU A 206 -10.37 -6.43 -10.60
N LEU A 207 -10.64 -5.15 -10.94
CA LEU A 207 -11.84 -4.72 -11.68
C LEU A 207 -11.70 -4.89 -13.20
N GLY A 208 -10.50 -5.27 -13.69
CA GLY A 208 -10.10 -5.19 -15.09
C GLY A 208 -9.55 -3.82 -15.48
N GLU A 209 -8.73 -3.75 -16.54
CA GLU A 209 -7.89 -2.60 -16.86
C GLU A 209 -8.69 -1.31 -17.13
N GLU A 210 -9.79 -1.39 -17.90
CA GLU A 210 -10.61 -0.22 -18.23
C GLU A 210 -11.25 0.40 -16.98
N ALA A 211 -11.90 -0.43 -16.15
CA ALA A 211 -12.53 0.02 -14.91
C ALA A 211 -11.50 0.54 -13.90
N ALA A 212 -10.34 -0.12 -13.79
CA ALA A 212 -9.23 0.31 -12.95
C ALA A 212 -8.71 1.70 -13.34
N ARG A 213 -8.49 1.93 -14.64
CA ARG A 213 -8.07 3.24 -15.17
C ARG A 213 -9.11 4.33 -14.92
N ALA A 214 -10.37 4.04 -15.21
CA ALA A 214 -11.46 4.99 -14.97
C ALA A 214 -11.56 5.39 -13.51
N ALA A 215 -11.46 4.42 -12.58
CA ALA A 215 -11.45 4.65 -11.14
C ALA A 215 -10.24 5.50 -10.71
N LEU A 216 -9.03 5.12 -11.14
CA LEU A 216 -7.79 5.84 -10.84
C LEU A 216 -7.87 7.31 -11.26
N PHE A 217 -8.26 7.58 -12.51
CA PHE A 217 -8.33 8.95 -13.01
C PHE A 217 -9.45 9.76 -12.36
N ARG A 218 -10.54 9.12 -11.94
CA ARG A 218 -11.58 9.78 -11.17
C ARG A 218 -11.08 10.21 -9.80
N MET A 219 -10.30 9.36 -9.12
CA MET A 219 -9.66 9.70 -7.85
C MET A 219 -8.64 10.82 -8.01
N ALA A 220 -7.77 10.73 -9.02
CA ALA A 220 -6.73 11.71 -9.29
C ALA A 220 -7.27 13.10 -9.71
N ARG A 221 -8.54 13.23 -10.08
CA ARG A 221 -9.17 14.53 -10.34
C ARG A 221 -9.48 15.32 -9.08
N LEU A 222 -9.58 14.65 -7.94
CA LEU A 222 -9.83 15.30 -6.65
C LEU A 222 -8.54 15.83 -6.03
N ASP A 223 -7.39 15.30 -6.46
CA ASP A 223 -6.06 15.78 -6.11
C ASP A 223 -5.59 16.90 -7.06
N PRO A 224 -4.54 17.65 -6.73
CA PRO A 224 -3.93 18.64 -7.61
C PRO A 224 -3.61 18.05 -8.99
N LYS A 225 -3.71 18.90 -10.04
CA LYS A 225 -3.49 18.50 -11.44
C LYS A 225 -2.18 17.73 -11.65
N GLU A 226 -1.14 18.13 -10.95
CA GLU A 226 0.20 17.52 -11.02
C GLU A 226 0.22 16.05 -10.57
N VAL A 227 -0.68 15.63 -9.67
CA VAL A 227 -0.77 14.21 -9.24
C VAL A 227 -1.08 13.32 -10.44
N ARG A 228 -2.04 13.74 -11.27
CA ARG A 228 -2.44 12.98 -12.46
C ARG A 228 -1.29 12.81 -13.47
N GLU A 229 -0.49 13.86 -13.68
CA GLU A 229 0.64 13.81 -14.60
C GLU A 229 1.73 12.85 -14.08
N ARG A 230 1.97 12.82 -12.76
CA ARG A 230 2.95 11.92 -12.13
C ARG A 230 2.53 10.45 -12.11
N LEU A 231 1.24 10.14 -12.28
CA LEU A 231 0.80 8.75 -12.45
C LEU A 231 1.44 8.08 -13.68
N ALA A 232 1.79 8.85 -14.71
CA ALA A 232 2.54 8.33 -15.86
C ALA A 232 3.88 7.70 -15.48
N PHE A 233 4.52 8.22 -14.43
CA PHE A 233 5.75 7.68 -13.86
C PHE A 233 5.48 6.59 -12.81
N TYR A 234 4.56 6.85 -11.85
CA TYR A 234 4.40 5.98 -10.69
C TYR A 234 3.67 4.67 -10.99
N VAL A 235 2.74 4.62 -11.94
CA VAL A 235 2.02 3.37 -12.23
C VAL A 235 2.97 2.32 -12.82
N PRO A 236 3.77 2.59 -13.87
CA PRO A 236 4.77 1.66 -14.36
C PRO A 236 5.83 1.30 -13.28
N LEU A 237 6.28 2.30 -12.50
CA LEU A 237 7.21 2.08 -11.39
C LEU A 237 6.66 1.10 -10.35
N THR A 238 5.36 1.16 -10.06
CA THR A 238 4.72 0.29 -9.08
C THR A 238 4.58 -1.13 -9.60
N TYR A 239 4.27 -1.33 -10.87
CA TYR A 239 4.31 -2.68 -11.45
C TYR A 239 5.72 -3.29 -11.41
N LEU A 240 6.77 -2.50 -11.68
CA LEU A 240 8.16 -2.97 -11.51
C LEU A 240 8.48 -3.30 -10.05
N HIS A 241 7.94 -2.52 -9.09
CA HIS A 241 8.04 -2.82 -7.67
C HIS A 241 7.39 -4.16 -7.32
N ASP A 242 6.19 -4.44 -7.85
CA ASP A 242 5.50 -5.70 -7.63
C ASP A 242 6.32 -6.88 -8.21
N LEU A 243 6.85 -6.74 -9.43
CA LEU A 243 7.74 -7.75 -10.04
C LEU A 243 9.00 -7.99 -9.20
N HIS A 244 9.63 -6.92 -8.72
CA HIS A 244 10.76 -7.01 -7.79
C HIS A 244 10.38 -7.76 -6.50
N TRP A 245 9.21 -7.46 -5.94
CA TRP A 245 8.72 -8.12 -4.73
C TRP A 245 8.52 -9.63 -4.95
N PHE A 246 7.81 -10.03 -6.02
CA PHE A 246 7.65 -11.44 -6.36
C PHE A 246 9.00 -12.12 -6.54
N ARG A 247 9.90 -11.51 -7.31
CA ARG A 247 11.23 -12.08 -7.57
C ARG A 247 12.03 -12.33 -6.30
N THR A 248 11.92 -11.46 -5.31
CA THR A 248 12.74 -11.50 -4.09
C THR A 248 12.05 -12.15 -2.90
N LYS A 249 10.74 -12.14 -2.81
CA LYS A 249 9.97 -12.60 -1.65
C LYS A 249 9.10 -13.81 -1.93
N GLU A 250 8.60 -13.96 -3.15
CA GLU A 250 7.71 -15.04 -3.57
C GLU A 250 8.07 -15.54 -4.98
N PRO A 251 9.27 -16.12 -5.17
CA PRO A 251 9.79 -16.48 -6.51
C PRO A 251 8.90 -17.44 -7.30
N GLN A 252 8.11 -18.26 -6.61
CA GLN A 252 7.18 -19.19 -7.26
C GLN A 252 6.05 -18.47 -8.00
N GLY A 253 5.61 -17.31 -7.49
CA GLY A 253 4.59 -16.47 -8.14
C GLY A 253 5.15 -15.54 -9.22
N PHE A 254 6.48 -15.42 -9.35
CA PHE A 254 7.11 -14.47 -10.26
C PHE A 254 6.75 -14.69 -11.75
N PRO A 255 6.74 -15.91 -12.31
CA PRO A 255 6.38 -16.10 -13.72
C PRO A 255 4.97 -15.58 -14.03
N GLN A 256 3.99 -15.90 -13.21
CA GLN A 256 2.62 -15.41 -13.38
C GLN A 256 2.54 -13.90 -13.23
N ALA A 257 3.20 -13.34 -12.22
CA ALA A 257 3.25 -11.88 -12.02
C ALA A 257 3.89 -11.16 -13.23
N LEU A 258 4.92 -11.75 -13.84
CA LEU A 258 5.59 -11.22 -15.01
C LEU A 258 4.63 -11.15 -16.22
N GLU A 259 3.91 -12.24 -16.50
CA GLU A 259 2.94 -12.33 -17.58
C GLU A 259 1.77 -11.33 -17.41
N GLU A 260 1.31 -11.12 -16.18
CA GLU A 260 0.18 -10.24 -15.90
C GLU A 260 0.57 -8.76 -15.82
N LYS A 261 1.68 -8.44 -15.16
CA LYS A 261 2.00 -7.06 -14.75
C LYS A 261 2.90 -6.33 -15.73
N LEU A 262 3.86 -6.99 -16.37
CA LEU A 262 4.77 -6.33 -17.30
C LEU A 262 4.06 -5.75 -18.53
N PRO A 263 3.14 -6.47 -19.20
CA PRO A 263 2.36 -5.89 -20.31
C PRO A 263 1.54 -4.65 -19.89
N LYS A 264 0.94 -4.66 -18.68
CA LYS A 264 0.18 -3.51 -18.16
C LYS A 264 1.10 -2.31 -17.91
N ALA A 265 2.29 -2.54 -17.36
CA ALA A 265 3.28 -1.49 -17.13
C ALA A 265 3.71 -0.82 -18.45
N LEU A 266 4.04 -1.64 -19.45
CA LEU A 266 4.46 -1.19 -20.77
C LEU A 266 3.33 -0.46 -21.50
N ALA A 267 2.10 -0.98 -21.44
CA ALA A 267 0.94 -0.33 -22.06
C ALA A 267 0.66 1.02 -21.41
N PHE A 268 0.65 1.10 -20.07
CA PHE A 268 0.41 2.35 -19.36
C PHE A 268 1.48 3.38 -19.70
N PHE A 269 2.76 2.99 -19.70
CA PHE A 269 3.84 3.88 -20.07
C PHE A 269 3.70 4.42 -21.50
N ARG A 270 3.43 3.55 -22.49
CA ARG A 270 3.26 3.94 -23.90
C ARG A 270 2.11 4.91 -24.13
N ASP A 271 1.00 4.74 -23.41
CA ASP A 271 -0.17 5.59 -23.55
C ASP A 271 0.09 7.03 -23.10
N PHE A 272 0.95 7.22 -22.08
CA PHE A 272 1.31 8.54 -21.55
C PHE A 272 2.53 9.17 -22.24
N PHE A 273 3.42 8.34 -22.84
CA PHE A 273 4.61 8.80 -23.54
C PHE A 273 4.64 8.37 -25.00
N PRO A 274 3.64 8.72 -25.83
CA PRO A 274 3.51 8.21 -27.19
C PRO A 274 4.67 8.60 -28.13
N ARG A 275 5.39 9.71 -27.84
CA ARG A 275 6.53 10.15 -28.63
C ARG A 275 7.83 9.36 -28.35
N ARG A 276 7.83 8.48 -27.36
CA ARG A 276 9.02 7.71 -26.92
C ARG A 276 8.88 6.22 -27.27
N ARG A 277 8.17 5.92 -28.36
CA ARG A 277 7.93 4.55 -28.84
C ARG A 277 9.15 3.84 -29.46
N ALA A 278 10.29 4.52 -29.63
CA ALA A 278 11.52 3.91 -30.12
C ALA A 278 12.28 3.30 -28.93
N TRP A 279 12.04 2.04 -28.70
CA TRP A 279 12.78 1.18 -27.79
C TRP A 279 13.85 0.43 -28.54
#